data_dcc863c086945b3f745f06b6d79762bc
#
_entry.id   dcc863c086945b3f745f06b6d79762bc
#
_cell.length_a   1.000
_cell.length_b   1.000
_cell.length_c   1.000
_cell.angle_alpha   90.00
_cell.angle_beta   90.00
_cell.angle_gamma   90.00
#
_symmetry.space_group_name_H-M   'P 1'
#
loop_
_entity.id
_entity.type
_entity.pdbx_description
1 polymer ?
#
loop_
_entity_poly.entity_id
_entity_poly.type
_entity_poly.pdbx_seq_one_letter_code
_entity_poly.pdbx_strand_id
1 'polypeptide(L)'
;MLDFQLSPRQLKLQKKAREFALKEILPVAWYYDEIDETPLNLLKKAHAAGLINGDIPKKYGGKGWGLIESVLLTEELAAACPGLATTIFDNSLGMEPLVLSKNEPLKKKYFSKILKDFKLICFATSEPTMGSDVAAIRCKAERDGNDYILNGTKYWITNGGIADYMSVFATVDPDSQHEGVCAFLVEKDWKGVSIGRKIPKMGQRGSNTTGINFKDVKVPKENILAPPGEGFMLAMQTFSRTRPAIGAFAVGTARSAMEYAIDYAKKRRAFGTEIANFQAIQHKIAEMYQKVETSRLLVWKAAWEADQGMDPTITASIAKFYSTEACLEIANEALQIFAGYGYTKMFPIEKLLRDARLFRIYEGTSEVQRYIVSGYAMNVYQPVMPPLEDLPIHREMDPTELEGKEGQTAWRCRICGYVHYGETPPEECPYCFFPESAFKEAP
;
A
#
# COMPACT_ATOMS: atom_id res chain seq x y z
N MET A 1 25.71 -7.13 5.56
CA MET A 1 25.95 -5.68 5.75
C MET A 1 24.73 -4.96 5.19
N LEU A 2 24.16 -4.01 5.94
CA LEU A 2 23.04 -3.22 5.42
C LEU A 2 23.60 -2.20 4.43
N ASP A 3 23.15 -2.26 3.17
CA ASP A 3 23.57 -1.34 2.11
C ASP A 3 22.32 -0.70 1.50
N PHE A 4 22.24 0.62 1.56
CA PHE A 4 21.15 1.42 0.98
C PHE A 4 21.48 1.92 -0.44
N GLN A 5 22.63 1.51 -1.00
CA GLN A 5 23.04 1.93 -2.34
C GLN A 5 22.26 1.18 -3.42
N LEU A 6 21.70 1.95 -4.34
CA LEU A 6 21.10 1.37 -5.54
C LEU A 6 22.18 0.93 -6.53
N SER A 7 21.96 -0.23 -7.14
CA SER A 7 22.83 -0.71 -8.20
C SER A 7 22.81 0.22 -9.43
N PRO A 8 23.84 0.21 -10.29
CA PRO A 8 23.86 1.00 -11.52
C PRO A 8 22.64 0.75 -12.43
N ARG A 9 22.12 -0.49 -12.45
CA ARG A 9 20.89 -0.84 -13.18
C ARG A 9 19.67 -0.14 -12.62
N GLN A 10 19.51 -0.12 -11.29
CA GLN A 10 18.41 0.53 -10.59
C GLN A 10 18.45 2.04 -10.74
N LEU A 11 19.62 2.67 -10.59
CA LEU A 11 19.82 4.10 -10.83
C LEU A 11 19.45 4.50 -12.27
N LYS A 12 19.86 3.67 -13.27
CA LYS A 12 19.50 3.89 -14.67
C LYS A 12 17.99 3.79 -14.90
N LEU A 13 17.32 2.82 -14.27
CA LEU A 13 15.87 2.67 -14.36
C LEU A 13 15.14 3.86 -13.72
N GLN A 14 15.55 4.24 -12.51
CA GLN A 14 14.98 5.39 -11.79
C GLN A 14 15.12 6.68 -12.61
N LYS A 15 16.31 6.96 -13.15
CA LYS A 15 16.55 8.12 -14.03
C LYS A 15 15.63 8.08 -15.25
N LYS A 16 15.54 6.93 -15.93
CA LYS A 16 14.67 6.75 -17.10
C LYS A 16 13.19 6.97 -16.77
N ALA A 17 12.73 6.43 -15.63
CA ALA A 17 11.36 6.61 -15.14
C ALA A 17 11.06 8.11 -14.88
N ARG A 18 11.98 8.81 -14.20
CA ARG A 18 11.88 10.25 -13.93
C ARG A 18 11.82 11.07 -15.22
N GLU A 19 12.71 10.80 -16.17
CA GLU A 19 12.71 11.49 -17.47
C GLU A 19 11.38 11.27 -18.21
N PHE A 20 10.88 10.05 -18.23
CA PHE A 20 9.58 9.74 -18.83
C PHE A 20 8.43 10.44 -18.09
N ALA A 21 8.44 10.43 -16.77
CA ALA A 21 7.43 11.08 -15.93
C ALA A 21 7.35 12.58 -16.20
N LEU A 22 8.50 13.26 -16.22
CA LEU A 22 8.56 14.70 -16.44
C LEU A 22 8.24 15.10 -17.89
N LYS A 23 8.63 14.28 -18.88
CA LYS A 23 8.45 14.60 -20.30
C LYS A 23 7.09 14.18 -20.85
N GLU A 24 6.59 13.02 -20.47
CA GLU A 24 5.42 12.43 -21.10
C GLU A 24 4.17 12.44 -20.19
N ILE A 25 4.33 12.32 -18.86
CA ILE A 25 3.19 12.26 -17.92
C ILE A 25 2.82 13.64 -17.40
N LEU A 26 3.77 14.37 -16.81
CA LEU A 26 3.50 15.64 -16.14
C LEU A 26 2.80 16.68 -17.04
N PRO A 27 3.20 16.88 -18.31
CA PRO A 27 2.56 17.87 -19.17
C PRO A 27 1.08 17.62 -19.49
N VAL A 28 0.64 16.38 -19.38
CA VAL A 28 -0.73 15.97 -19.73
C VAL A 28 -1.58 15.58 -18.50
N ALA A 29 -0.97 15.56 -17.31
CA ALA A 29 -1.58 15.07 -16.08
C ALA A 29 -2.88 15.79 -15.72
N TRP A 30 -2.88 17.13 -15.78
CA TRP A 30 -4.05 17.94 -15.49
C TRP A 30 -5.16 17.75 -16.54
N TYR A 31 -4.80 17.73 -17.83
CA TYR A 31 -5.76 17.57 -18.90
C TYR A 31 -6.56 16.27 -18.79
N TYR A 32 -5.87 15.13 -18.59
CA TYR A 32 -6.54 13.82 -18.47
C TYR A 32 -7.30 13.65 -17.15
N ASP A 33 -6.92 14.37 -16.11
CA ASP A 33 -7.73 14.46 -14.88
C ASP A 33 -9.03 15.25 -15.15
N GLU A 34 -8.96 16.36 -15.86
CA GLU A 34 -10.12 17.22 -16.13
C GLU A 34 -11.15 16.52 -17.01
N ILE A 35 -10.72 15.95 -18.13
CA ILE A 35 -11.63 15.27 -19.06
C ILE A 35 -12.04 13.86 -18.62
N ASP A 36 -11.47 13.37 -17.52
CA ASP A 36 -11.73 12.02 -16.97
C ASP A 36 -11.51 10.90 -18.02
N GLU A 37 -10.42 10.96 -18.77
CA GLU A 37 -10.08 9.96 -19.80
C GLU A 37 -8.70 9.34 -19.57
N THR A 38 -8.48 8.17 -20.16
CA THR A 38 -7.21 7.43 -20.05
C THR A 38 -6.45 7.49 -21.37
N PRO A 39 -5.22 8.04 -21.38
CA PRO A 39 -4.44 8.24 -22.60
C PRO A 39 -3.76 6.95 -23.07
N LEU A 40 -4.41 6.16 -23.93
CA LEU A 40 -3.84 4.93 -24.48
C LEU A 40 -2.50 5.15 -25.20
N ASN A 41 -2.31 6.31 -25.84
CA ASN A 41 -1.04 6.65 -26.49
C ASN A 41 0.11 6.80 -25.48
N LEU A 42 -0.16 7.29 -24.28
CA LEU A 42 0.83 7.34 -23.21
C LEU A 42 1.26 5.94 -22.76
N LEU A 43 0.31 5.02 -22.63
CA LEU A 43 0.59 3.63 -22.28
C LEU A 43 1.43 2.94 -23.37
N LYS A 44 1.15 3.19 -24.66
CA LYS A 44 1.97 2.71 -25.78
C LYS A 44 3.39 3.27 -25.71
N LYS A 45 3.55 4.56 -25.38
CA LYS A 45 4.88 5.18 -25.17
C LYS A 45 5.62 4.54 -24.00
N ALA A 46 4.93 4.29 -22.86
CA ALA A 46 5.51 3.63 -21.70
C ALA A 46 5.95 2.18 -22.04
N HIS A 47 5.15 1.46 -22.82
CA HIS A 47 5.50 0.13 -23.32
C HIS A 47 6.74 0.19 -24.25
N ALA A 48 6.76 1.08 -25.24
CA ALA A 48 7.90 1.26 -26.14
C ALA A 48 9.17 1.68 -25.39
N ALA A 49 9.01 2.49 -24.33
CA ALA A 49 10.09 2.82 -23.41
C ALA A 49 10.50 1.64 -22.52
N GLY A 50 9.72 0.54 -22.52
CA GLY A 50 9.97 -0.63 -21.69
C GLY A 50 9.82 -0.32 -20.18
N LEU A 51 8.85 0.52 -19.83
CA LEU A 51 8.45 0.85 -18.45
C LEU A 51 7.19 0.09 -18.02
N ILE A 52 6.69 -0.81 -18.85
CA ILE A 52 5.60 -1.76 -18.57
C ILE A 52 6.17 -3.18 -18.77
N ASN A 53 5.64 -4.17 -18.07
CA ASN A 53 5.96 -5.60 -18.20
C ASN A 53 7.43 -5.96 -17.85
N GLY A 54 8.10 -5.15 -17.04
CA GLY A 54 9.48 -5.41 -16.66
C GLY A 54 9.67 -6.57 -15.69
N ASP A 55 8.63 -6.93 -14.97
CA ASP A 55 8.52 -8.02 -13.99
C ASP A 55 8.38 -9.42 -14.63
N ILE A 56 8.06 -9.52 -15.95
CA ILE A 56 8.06 -10.80 -16.64
C ILE A 56 9.46 -11.46 -16.48
N PRO A 57 9.51 -12.73 -15.99
CA PRO A 57 10.78 -13.40 -15.73
C PRO A 57 11.63 -13.56 -17.00
N LYS A 58 12.96 -13.50 -16.81
CA LYS A 58 13.94 -13.62 -17.91
C LYS A 58 13.78 -14.91 -18.72
N LYS A 59 13.40 -16.02 -18.07
CA LYS A 59 13.20 -17.32 -18.75
C LYS A 59 12.09 -17.28 -19.83
N TYR A 60 11.20 -16.25 -19.79
CA TYR A 60 10.16 -16.01 -20.82
C TYR A 60 10.51 -14.84 -21.74
N GLY A 61 11.72 -14.28 -21.65
CA GLY A 61 12.16 -13.15 -22.48
C GLY A 61 11.91 -11.77 -21.86
N GLY A 62 11.40 -11.70 -20.63
CA GLY A 62 11.19 -10.46 -19.88
C GLY A 62 12.47 -9.88 -19.28
N LYS A 63 12.36 -8.75 -18.59
CA LYS A 63 13.51 -8.09 -17.94
C LYS A 63 13.84 -8.67 -16.58
N GLY A 64 12.88 -9.37 -15.95
CA GLY A 64 13.02 -9.96 -14.62
C GLY A 64 13.34 -8.90 -13.57
N TRP A 65 12.54 -7.83 -13.52
CA TRP A 65 12.63 -6.87 -12.43
C TRP A 65 12.21 -7.50 -11.12
N GLY A 66 12.90 -7.14 -10.06
CA GLY A 66 12.46 -7.36 -8.69
C GLY A 66 11.48 -6.28 -8.22
N LEU A 67 11.04 -6.38 -6.98
CA LEU A 67 10.14 -5.38 -6.41
C LEU A 67 10.85 -4.05 -6.14
N ILE A 68 12.17 -4.04 -5.91
CA ILE A 68 12.94 -2.78 -5.81
C ILE A 68 12.84 -2.00 -7.11
N GLU A 69 13.03 -2.62 -8.28
CA GLU A 69 12.86 -1.93 -9.56
C GLU A 69 11.42 -1.43 -9.75
N SER A 70 10.43 -2.21 -9.33
CA SER A 70 9.01 -1.83 -9.42
C SER A 70 8.69 -0.61 -8.54
N VAL A 71 9.15 -0.55 -7.30
CA VAL A 71 8.90 0.59 -6.40
C VAL A 71 9.64 1.85 -6.84
N LEU A 72 10.86 1.73 -7.35
CA LEU A 72 11.61 2.87 -7.90
C LEU A 72 10.91 3.48 -9.11
N LEU A 73 10.44 2.63 -10.04
CA LEU A 73 9.67 3.07 -11.20
C LEU A 73 8.39 3.78 -10.76
N THR A 74 7.64 3.15 -9.87
CA THR A 74 6.33 3.62 -9.41
C THR A 74 6.42 4.96 -8.70
N GLU A 75 7.41 5.16 -7.82
CA GLU A 75 7.64 6.44 -7.14
C GLU A 75 7.83 7.58 -8.14
N GLU A 76 8.67 7.38 -9.17
CA GLU A 76 8.97 8.43 -10.16
C GLU A 76 7.74 8.76 -11.04
N LEU A 77 7.00 7.74 -11.48
CA LEU A 77 5.80 7.97 -12.30
C LEU A 77 4.69 8.64 -11.49
N ALA A 78 4.49 8.22 -10.24
CA ALA A 78 3.45 8.76 -9.36
C ALA A 78 3.73 10.21 -8.95
N ALA A 79 5.00 10.61 -8.84
CA ALA A 79 5.35 12.01 -8.60
C ALA A 79 4.84 12.96 -9.69
N ALA A 80 4.76 12.51 -10.95
CA ALA A 80 4.21 13.30 -12.04
C ALA A 80 2.67 13.25 -12.07
N CYS A 81 2.07 12.08 -11.94
CA CYS A 81 0.61 11.91 -11.88
C CYS A 81 0.21 10.53 -11.34
N PRO A 82 -0.35 10.45 -10.12
CA PRO A 82 -0.80 9.19 -9.55
C PRO A 82 -1.76 8.40 -10.44
N GLY A 83 -2.78 9.05 -11.00
CA GLY A 83 -3.78 8.39 -11.82
C GLY A 83 -3.23 7.74 -13.09
N LEU A 84 -2.32 8.43 -13.80
CA LEU A 84 -1.68 7.88 -15.00
C LEU A 84 -0.65 6.81 -14.66
N ALA A 85 0.07 6.98 -13.55
CA ALA A 85 0.98 5.96 -13.03
C ALA A 85 0.24 4.68 -12.62
N THR A 86 -0.95 4.80 -11.99
CA THR A 86 -1.80 3.65 -11.63
C THR A 86 -2.17 2.83 -12.86
N THR A 87 -2.56 3.47 -13.97
CA THR A 87 -2.87 2.78 -15.23
C THR A 87 -1.68 2.01 -15.79
N ILE A 88 -0.46 2.55 -15.66
CA ILE A 88 0.78 1.88 -16.09
C ILE A 88 1.10 0.69 -15.17
N PHE A 89 1.01 0.88 -13.85
CA PHE A 89 1.33 -0.14 -12.85
C PHE A 89 0.33 -1.30 -12.83
N ASP A 90 -0.95 -1.04 -13.06
CA ASP A 90 -2.00 -2.08 -12.99
C ASP A 90 -1.72 -3.26 -13.91
N ASN A 91 -0.94 -3.06 -14.96
CA ASN A 91 -0.50 -4.14 -15.81
C ASN A 91 0.39 -5.14 -15.05
N SER A 92 1.25 -4.67 -14.15
CA SER A 92 2.04 -5.53 -13.25
C SER A 92 1.16 -6.22 -12.22
N LEU A 93 0.21 -5.50 -11.61
CA LEU A 93 -0.76 -6.07 -10.68
C LEU A 93 -1.60 -7.18 -11.34
N GLY A 94 -2.17 -6.91 -12.51
CA GLY A 94 -2.97 -7.88 -13.25
C GLY A 94 -2.18 -9.11 -13.69
N MET A 95 -0.88 -8.94 -13.94
CA MET A 95 0.01 -10.01 -14.37
C MET A 95 0.56 -10.85 -13.20
N GLU A 96 0.61 -10.33 -12.00
CA GLU A 96 1.21 -11.02 -10.84
C GLU A 96 0.59 -12.41 -10.57
N PRO A 97 -0.74 -12.62 -10.66
CA PRO A 97 -1.31 -13.96 -10.54
C PRO A 97 -0.78 -14.94 -11.59
N LEU A 98 -0.52 -14.49 -12.82
CA LEU A 98 0.10 -15.32 -13.85
C LEU A 98 1.56 -15.61 -13.53
N VAL A 99 2.32 -14.64 -13.00
CA VAL A 99 3.71 -14.83 -12.56
C VAL A 99 3.80 -15.88 -11.46
N LEU A 100 2.90 -15.84 -10.49
CA LEU A 100 2.86 -16.74 -9.34
C LEU A 100 2.24 -18.11 -9.64
N SER A 101 1.39 -18.22 -10.67
CA SER A 101 0.74 -19.48 -11.05
C SER A 101 1.74 -20.61 -11.30
N LYS A 102 1.35 -21.84 -11.04
CA LYS A 102 2.11 -23.05 -11.36
C LYS A 102 1.93 -23.50 -12.83
N ASN A 103 1.08 -22.83 -13.62
CA ASN A 103 0.71 -23.21 -14.97
C ASN A 103 1.76 -22.73 -16.01
N GLU A 104 2.84 -23.46 -16.16
CA GLU A 104 3.95 -23.12 -17.06
C GLU A 104 3.55 -22.96 -18.55
N PRO A 105 2.67 -23.83 -19.13
CA PRO A 105 2.18 -23.62 -20.50
C PRO A 105 1.45 -22.30 -20.68
N LEU A 106 0.61 -21.91 -19.69
CA LEU A 106 -0.14 -20.67 -19.70
C LEU A 106 0.81 -19.46 -19.65
N LYS A 107 1.79 -19.48 -18.75
CA LYS A 107 2.83 -18.44 -18.67
C LYS A 107 3.51 -18.25 -20.02
N LYS A 108 4.03 -19.33 -20.62
CA LYS A 108 4.72 -19.27 -21.90
C LYS A 108 3.83 -18.66 -23.00
N LYS A 109 2.56 -19.07 -23.07
CA LYS A 109 1.58 -18.57 -24.03
C LYS A 109 1.35 -17.07 -23.90
N TYR A 110 1.03 -16.59 -22.69
CA TYR A 110 0.59 -15.19 -22.51
C TYR A 110 1.76 -14.22 -22.34
N PHE A 111 2.86 -14.61 -21.71
CA PHE A 111 4.04 -13.73 -21.68
C PHE A 111 4.61 -13.47 -23.06
N SER A 112 4.59 -14.47 -23.97
CA SER A 112 5.04 -14.24 -25.34
C SER A 112 4.16 -13.25 -26.10
N LYS A 113 2.82 -13.29 -25.90
CA LYS A 113 1.88 -12.34 -26.48
C LYS A 113 2.10 -10.92 -25.91
N ILE A 114 2.21 -10.81 -24.56
CA ILE A 114 2.38 -9.52 -23.85
C ILE A 114 3.71 -8.85 -24.19
N LEU A 115 4.77 -9.63 -24.39
CA LEU A 115 6.09 -9.09 -24.76
C LEU A 115 6.17 -8.69 -26.24
N LYS A 116 5.48 -9.40 -27.12
CA LYS A 116 5.49 -9.12 -28.56
C LYS A 116 4.65 -7.89 -28.91
N ASP A 117 3.46 -7.80 -28.34
CA ASP A 117 2.46 -6.79 -28.68
C ASP A 117 2.15 -5.92 -27.47
N PHE A 118 1.66 -4.68 -27.72
CA PHE A 118 1.09 -3.86 -26.66
C PHE A 118 -0.21 -4.49 -26.18
N LYS A 119 -0.13 -5.25 -25.08
CA LYS A 119 -1.26 -5.92 -24.43
C LYS A 119 -1.31 -5.53 -22.97
N LEU A 120 -2.53 -5.28 -22.49
CA LEU A 120 -2.80 -4.94 -21.10
C LEU A 120 -3.51 -6.09 -20.40
N ILE A 121 -3.21 -6.23 -19.12
CA ILE A 121 -3.86 -7.21 -18.24
C ILE A 121 -4.31 -6.50 -16.96
N CYS A 122 -5.50 -6.84 -16.44
CA CYS A 122 -6.04 -6.27 -15.22
C CYS A 122 -6.31 -7.34 -14.17
N PHE A 123 -6.43 -6.88 -12.90
CA PHE A 123 -6.70 -7.70 -11.73
C PHE A 123 -8.18 -7.59 -11.34
N ALA A 124 -8.93 -8.68 -11.45
CA ALA A 124 -10.38 -8.70 -11.27
C ALA A 124 -10.80 -9.58 -10.07
N THR A 125 -10.72 -9.00 -8.86
CA THR A 125 -11.09 -9.68 -7.60
C THR A 125 -12.34 -9.08 -6.99
N SER A 126 -12.41 -7.76 -6.80
CA SER A 126 -13.50 -7.07 -6.11
C SER A 126 -14.85 -7.18 -6.86
N GLU A 127 -15.93 -7.18 -6.07
CA GLU A 127 -17.30 -7.25 -6.56
C GLU A 127 -18.14 -6.08 -5.99
N PRO A 128 -19.35 -5.80 -6.50
CA PRO A 128 -20.17 -4.71 -5.99
C PRO A 128 -20.44 -4.78 -4.48
N THR A 129 -20.52 -5.99 -3.93
CA THR A 129 -20.85 -6.25 -2.52
C THR A 129 -19.66 -6.69 -1.68
N MET A 130 -18.48 -6.87 -2.29
CA MET A 130 -17.30 -7.42 -1.64
C MET A 130 -16.03 -6.69 -2.09
N GLY A 131 -15.22 -6.23 -1.12
CA GLY A 131 -13.90 -5.62 -1.36
C GLY A 131 -12.86 -6.20 -0.39
N SER A 132 -12.92 -5.83 0.89
CA SER A 132 -11.97 -6.30 1.92
C SER A 132 -12.13 -7.78 2.26
N ASP A 133 -13.34 -8.31 2.16
CA ASP A 133 -13.65 -9.72 2.43
C ASP A 133 -13.48 -10.55 1.15
N VAL A 134 -12.22 -10.84 0.79
CA VAL A 134 -11.87 -11.58 -0.43
C VAL A 134 -12.40 -13.03 -0.41
N ALA A 135 -12.63 -13.62 0.77
CA ALA A 135 -13.19 -14.96 0.89
C ALA A 135 -14.67 -15.03 0.50
N ALA A 136 -15.38 -13.89 0.57
CA ALA A 136 -16.82 -13.81 0.27
C ALA A 136 -17.14 -13.58 -1.22
N ILE A 137 -16.24 -13.95 -2.13
CA ILE A 137 -16.44 -13.89 -3.59
C ILE A 137 -17.72 -14.64 -3.99
N ARG A 138 -18.54 -14.03 -4.85
CA ARG A 138 -19.80 -14.59 -5.37
C ARG A 138 -19.81 -14.82 -6.87
N CYS A 139 -18.83 -14.28 -7.61
CA CYS A 139 -18.64 -14.63 -9.03
C CYS A 139 -18.39 -16.14 -9.12
N LYS A 140 -19.33 -16.84 -9.74
CA LYS A 140 -19.40 -18.30 -9.71
C LYS A 140 -18.59 -18.91 -10.84
N ALA A 141 -17.91 -20.02 -10.57
CA ALA A 141 -17.20 -20.85 -11.53
C ALA A 141 -17.78 -22.26 -11.47
N GLU A 142 -18.74 -22.55 -12.34
CA GLU A 142 -19.37 -23.89 -12.42
C GLU A 142 -18.54 -24.81 -13.30
N ARG A 143 -18.34 -26.07 -12.89
CA ARG A 143 -17.64 -27.07 -13.72
C ARG A 143 -18.48 -27.47 -14.92
N ASP A 144 -17.83 -27.45 -16.11
CA ASP A 144 -18.35 -27.99 -17.36
C ASP A 144 -17.33 -28.99 -17.93
N GLY A 145 -17.43 -30.23 -17.45
CA GLY A 145 -16.43 -31.27 -17.74
C GLY A 145 -15.06 -30.89 -17.15
N ASN A 146 -14.08 -30.65 -18.01
CA ASN A 146 -12.74 -30.17 -17.59
C ASN A 146 -12.65 -28.63 -17.56
N ASP A 147 -13.59 -27.93 -18.16
CA ASP A 147 -13.65 -26.47 -18.27
C ASP A 147 -14.49 -25.87 -17.14
N TYR A 148 -14.63 -24.55 -17.17
CA TYR A 148 -15.48 -23.81 -16.22
C TYR A 148 -16.37 -22.82 -16.97
N ILE A 149 -17.56 -22.57 -16.41
CA ILE A 149 -18.47 -21.50 -16.82
C ILE A 149 -18.48 -20.42 -15.75
N LEU A 150 -18.06 -19.19 -16.12
CA LEU A 150 -18.07 -18.05 -15.21
C LEU A 150 -19.36 -17.25 -15.32
N ASN A 151 -19.97 -16.95 -14.18
CA ASN A 151 -21.14 -16.09 -14.05
C ASN A 151 -20.96 -15.13 -12.86
N GLY A 152 -21.14 -13.82 -13.07
CA GLY A 152 -21.03 -12.82 -12.02
C GLY A 152 -20.51 -11.47 -12.50
N THR A 153 -20.25 -10.59 -11.56
CA THR A 153 -19.79 -9.22 -11.84
C THR A 153 -18.58 -8.87 -10.97
N LYS A 154 -17.54 -8.38 -11.61
CA LYS A 154 -16.41 -7.73 -10.95
C LYS A 154 -16.57 -6.21 -11.02
N TYR A 155 -16.11 -5.49 -9.98
CA TYR A 155 -16.33 -4.06 -9.87
C TYR A 155 -15.08 -3.34 -9.33
N TRP A 156 -14.94 -2.07 -9.64
CA TRP A 156 -13.75 -1.26 -9.31
C TRP A 156 -12.48 -1.73 -10.01
N ILE A 157 -12.61 -2.37 -11.19
CA ILE A 157 -11.46 -2.95 -11.89
C ILE A 157 -10.69 -1.87 -12.63
N THR A 158 -9.48 -1.58 -12.17
CA THR A 158 -8.54 -0.71 -12.87
C THR A 158 -8.20 -1.33 -14.22
N ASN A 159 -8.09 -0.52 -15.25
CA ASN A 159 -7.89 -0.95 -16.65
C ASN A 159 -8.94 -1.92 -17.21
N GLY A 160 -9.99 -2.26 -16.46
CA GLY A 160 -11.00 -3.22 -16.90
C GLY A 160 -11.65 -2.88 -18.25
N GLY A 161 -11.73 -1.59 -18.60
CA GLY A 161 -12.26 -1.13 -19.90
C GLY A 161 -11.28 -1.22 -21.07
N ILE A 162 -9.98 -1.31 -20.79
CA ILE A 162 -8.92 -1.22 -21.80
C ILE A 162 -8.01 -2.45 -21.84
N ALA A 163 -8.05 -3.32 -20.83
CA ALA A 163 -7.25 -4.54 -20.77
C ALA A 163 -7.69 -5.56 -21.82
N ASP A 164 -6.73 -6.29 -22.39
CA ASP A 164 -6.95 -7.43 -23.29
C ASP A 164 -7.19 -8.72 -22.51
N TYR A 165 -6.55 -8.85 -21.34
CA TYR A 165 -6.57 -10.01 -20.46
C TYR A 165 -6.98 -9.63 -19.05
N MET A 166 -7.51 -10.59 -18.30
CA MET A 166 -8.01 -10.38 -16.93
C MET A 166 -7.62 -11.56 -16.06
N SER A 167 -6.96 -11.31 -14.94
CA SER A 167 -6.80 -12.29 -13.86
C SER A 167 -8.05 -12.24 -12.99
N VAL A 168 -8.98 -13.18 -13.21
CA VAL A 168 -10.30 -13.20 -12.60
C VAL A 168 -10.35 -14.21 -11.46
N PHE A 169 -10.73 -13.75 -10.28
CA PHE A 169 -10.98 -14.60 -9.11
C PHE A 169 -12.47 -14.91 -8.99
N ALA A 170 -12.80 -16.18 -8.82
CA ALA A 170 -14.17 -16.66 -8.72
C ALA A 170 -14.27 -17.75 -7.65
N THR A 171 -15.47 -18.27 -7.39
CA THR A 171 -15.67 -19.37 -6.46
C THR A 171 -16.48 -20.49 -7.08
N VAL A 172 -16.13 -21.73 -6.77
CA VAL A 172 -16.96 -22.89 -7.14
C VAL A 172 -18.11 -23.06 -6.18
N ASP A 173 -17.98 -22.57 -4.95
CA ASP A 173 -18.98 -22.63 -3.90
C ASP A 173 -18.80 -21.43 -2.94
N PRO A 174 -19.74 -20.46 -2.95
CA PRO A 174 -19.67 -19.29 -2.07
C PRO A 174 -19.72 -19.63 -0.56
N ASP A 175 -20.31 -20.75 -0.18
CA ASP A 175 -20.44 -21.14 1.23
C ASP A 175 -19.16 -21.76 1.77
N SER A 176 -18.28 -22.27 0.90
CA SER A 176 -16.96 -22.80 1.24
C SER A 176 -15.90 -21.69 1.47
N GLN A 177 -16.27 -20.40 1.40
CA GLN A 177 -15.39 -19.26 1.65
C GLN A 177 -14.06 -19.39 0.88
N HIS A 178 -12.91 -19.28 1.56
CA HIS A 178 -11.59 -19.32 0.93
C HIS A 178 -11.29 -20.66 0.22
N GLU A 179 -11.88 -21.77 0.64
CA GLU A 179 -11.68 -23.10 0.02
C GLU A 179 -12.37 -23.21 -1.35
N GLY A 180 -13.42 -22.42 -1.59
CA GLY A 180 -14.10 -22.36 -2.88
C GLY A 180 -13.39 -21.48 -3.92
N VAL A 181 -12.46 -20.62 -3.48
CA VAL A 181 -11.86 -19.60 -4.36
C VAL A 181 -10.87 -20.23 -5.35
N CYS A 182 -11.03 -19.85 -6.62
CA CYS A 182 -10.18 -20.21 -7.76
C CYS A 182 -9.82 -18.97 -8.58
N ALA A 183 -8.87 -19.08 -9.51
CA ALA A 183 -8.45 -17.98 -10.36
C ALA A 183 -8.23 -18.42 -11.81
N PHE A 184 -8.59 -17.55 -12.75
CA PHE A 184 -8.56 -17.81 -14.19
C PHE A 184 -7.94 -16.63 -14.95
N LEU A 185 -7.30 -16.93 -16.07
CA LEU A 185 -6.93 -15.93 -17.05
C LEU A 185 -8.00 -15.89 -18.15
N VAL A 186 -8.71 -14.77 -18.23
CA VAL A 186 -9.83 -14.55 -19.18
C VAL A 186 -9.42 -13.54 -20.23
N GLU A 187 -9.78 -13.76 -21.50
CA GLU A 187 -9.58 -12.79 -22.58
C GLU A 187 -10.84 -11.93 -22.74
N LYS A 188 -10.66 -10.61 -22.98
CA LYS A 188 -11.76 -9.63 -23.09
C LYS A 188 -12.79 -9.99 -24.14
N ASP A 189 -12.32 -10.55 -25.27
CA ASP A 189 -13.16 -10.80 -26.44
C ASP A 189 -13.92 -12.14 -26.40
N TRP A 190 -13.84 -12.87 -25.27
CA TRP A 190 -14.61 -14.11 -25.13
C TRP A 190 -16.08 -13.83 -25.00
N LYS A 191 -16.89 -14.71 -25.65
CA LYS A 191 -18.35 -14.64 -25.59
C LYS A 191 -18.80 -14.63 -24.11
N GLY A 192 -19.68 -13.70 -23.79
CA GLY A 192 -20.23 -13.55 -22.44
C GLY A 192 -19.49 -12.56 -21.58
N VAL A 193 -18.29 -12.08 -21.95
CA VAL A 193 -17.61 -10.97 -21.28
C VAL A 193 -18.19 -9.64 -21.77
N SER A 194 -18.58 -8.78 -20.84
CA SER A 194 -19.02 -7.41 -21.18
C SER A 194 -18.46 -6.38 -20.18
N ILE A 195 -18.08 -5.24 -20.71
CA ILE A 195 -17.46 -4.16 -19.95
C ILE A 195 -18.49 -3.08 -19.62
N GLY A 196 -18.56 -2.70 -18.36
CA GLY A 196 -19.41 -1.60 -17.89
C GLY A 196 -18.88 -0.22 -18.26
N ARG A 197 -19.66 0.81 -17.93
CA ARG A 197 -19.21 2.21 -18.09
C ARG A 197 -18.05 2.52 -17.15
N LYS A 198 -17.18 3.44 -17.56
CA LYS A 198 -16.17 4.01 -16.69
C LYS A 198 -16.82 4.65 -15.48
N ILE A 199 -16.28 4.37 -14.29
CA ILE A 199 -16.80 4.85 -13.02
C ILE A 199 -16.20 6.25 -12.75
N PRO A 200 -17.03 7.29 -12.58
CA PRO A 200 -16.55 8.62 -12.18
C PRO A 200 -15.91 8.57 -10.79
N LYS A 201 -14.76 9.22 -10.63
CA LYS A 201 -13.99 9.18 -9.38
C LYS A 201 -13.64 10.58 -8.87
N MET A 202 -13.42 10.71 -7.57
CA MET A 202 -12.91 11.91 -6.92
C MET A 202 -11.53 12.31 -7.42
N GLY A 203 -10.61 11.35 -7.45
CA GLY A 203 -9.21 11.50 -7.88
C GLY A 203 -8.76 10.34 -8.75
N GLN A 204 -7.48 10.37 -9.17
CA GLN A 204 -6.92 9.41 -10.13
C GLN A 204 -7.81 9.23 -11.37
N ARG A 205 -8.40 10.32 -11.84
CA ARG A 205 -9.44 10.32 -12.87
C ARG A 205 -8.92 9.85 -14.23
N GLY A 206 -7.65 10.13 -14.52
CA GLY A 206 -6.98 9.60 -15.72
C GLY A 206 -6.80 8.08 -15.75
N SER A 207 -7.08 7.36 -14.64
CA SER A 207 -7.08 5.91 -14.59
C SER A 207 -8.44 5.35 -15.00
N ASN A 208 -8.46 4.38 -15.94
CA ASN A 208 -9.65 3.64 -16.28
C ASN A 208 -10.08 2.76 -15.11
N THR A 209 -11.35 2.81 -14.73
CA THR A 209 -11.94 1.94 -13.70
C THR A 209 -13.35 1.58 -14.10
N THR A 210 -13.66 0.28 -14.21
CA THR A 210 -14.96 -0.20 -14.69
C THR A 210 -15.47 -1.38 -13.89
N GLY A 211 -16.73 -1.75 -14.12
CA GLY A 211 -17.24 -3.10 -13.84
C GLY A 211 -17.02 -4.04 -15.03
N ILE A 212 -16.95 -5.32 -14.77
CA ILE A 212 -16.86 -6.39 -15.77
C ILE A 212 -17.91 -7.43 -15.45
N ASN A 213 -18.75 -7.78 -16.43
CA ASN A 213 -19.77 -8.80 -16.27
C ASN A 213 -19.39 -10.05 -17.04
N PHE A 214 -19.60 -11.20 -16.42
CA PHE A 214 -19.44 -12.52 -17.00
C PHE A 214 -20.80 -13.19 -17.04
N LYS A 215 -21.23 -13.60 -18.25
CA LYS A 215 -22.48 -14.32 -18.46
C LYS A 215 -22.19 -15.53 -19.32
N ASP A 216 -22.24 -16.71 -18.71
CA ASP A 216 -21.96 -17.99 -19.32
C ASP A 216 -20.62 -18.02 -20.09
N VAL A 217 -19.57 -17.42 -19.46
CA VAL A 217 -18.25 -17.36 -20.08
C VAL A 217 -17.55 -18.69 -19.90
N LYS A 218 -17.32 -19.38 -21.01
CA LYS A 218 -16.59 -20.65 -21.02
C LYS A 218 -15.08 -20.40 -20.90
N VAL A 219 -14.48 -20.92 -19.82
CA VAL A 219 -13.04 -20.83 -19.55
C VAL A 219 -12.42 -22.22 -19.69
N PRO A 220 -11.52 -22.41 -20.65
CA PRO A 220 -10.81 -23.67 -20.81
C PRO A 220 -9.95 -23.99 -19.59
N LYS A 221 -9.80 -25.28 -19.28
CA LYS A 221 -8.93 -25.75 -18.15
C LYS A 221 -7.50 -25.25 -18.26
N GLU A 222 -6.99 -25.03 -19.46
CA GLU A 222 -5.64 -24.51 -19.72
C GLU A 222 -5.46 -23.09 -19.20
N ASN A 223 -6.56 -22.36 -18.97
CA ASN A 223 -6.55 -20.98 -18.50
C ASN A 223 -6.71 -20.83 -16.98
N ILE A 224 -6.63 -21.93 -16.24
CA ILE A 224 -6.63 -21.91 -14.76
C ILE A 224 -5.29 -21.36 -14.26
N LEU A 225 -5.37 -20.29 -13.47
CA LEU A 225 -4.22 -19.71 -12.72
C LEU A 225 -4.02 -20.43 -11.39
N ALA A 226 -5.12 -20.70 -10.68
CA ALA A 226 -5.16 -21.49 -9.46
C ALA A 226 -6.48 -22.28 -9.38
N PRO A 227 -6.43 -23.58 -9.05
CA PRO A 227 -7.61 -24.39 -8.86
C PRO A 227 -8.38 -23.98 -7.60
N PRO A 228 -9.63 -24.49 -7.39
CA PRO A 228 -10.36 -24.31 -6.13
C PRO A 228 -9.50 -24.71 -4.92
N GLY A 229 -9.54 -23.89 -3.87
CA GLY A 229 -8.73 -24.01 -2.66
C GLY A 229 -7.36 -23.31 -2.74
N GLU A 230 -6.81 -23.06 -3.93
CA GLU A 230 -5.52 -22.35 -4.08
C GLU A 230 -5.72 -20.86 -4.48
N GLY A 231 -6.91 -20.47 -4.97
CA GLY A 231 -7.16 -19.12 -5.48
C GLY A 231 -7.04 -18.03 -4.41
N PHE A 232 -7.53 -18.28 -3.20
CA PHE A 232 -7.41 -17.32 -2.10
C PHE A 232 -5.94 -17.03 -1.76
N MET A 233 -5.12 -18.07 -1.62
CA MET A 233 -3.69 -17.89 -1.35
C MET A 233 -2.97 -17.18 -2.48
N LEU A 234 -3.32 -17.45 -3.74
CA LEU A 234 -2.79 -16.72 -4.89
C LEU A 234 -3.12 -15.22 -4.81
N ALA A 235 -4.35 -14.85 -4.40
CA ALA A 235 -4.72 -13.45 -4.19
C ALA A 235 -3.90 -12.82 -3.05
N MET A 236 -3.74 -13.49 -1.91
CA MET A 236 -2.97 -12.98 -0.77
C MET A 236 -1.49 -12.79 -1.12
N GLN A 237 -0.89 -13.75 -1.81
CA GLN A 237 0.49 -13.64 -2.30
C GLN A 237 0.64 -12.48 -3.30
N THR A 238 -0.32 -12.30 -4.20
CA THR A 238 -0.35 -11.14 -5.11
C THR A 238 -0.33 -9.84 -4.32
N PHE A 239 -1.23 -9.66 -3.36
CA PHE A 239 -1.29 -8.45 -2.55
C PHE A 239 -0.02 -8.20 -1.74
N SER A 240 0.58 -9.24 -1.15
CA SER A 240 1.82 -9.07 -0.36
C SER A 240 2.97 -8.55 -1.23
N ARG A 241 3.00 -8.88 -2.51
CA ARG A 241 4.02 -8.44 -3.47
C ARG A 241 3.71 -7.09 -4.12
N THR A 242 2.43 -6.72 -4.26
CA THR A 242 2.03 -5.46 -4.94
C THR A 242 1.87 -4.29 -3.98
N ARG A 243 1.57 -4.50 -2.70
CA ARG A 243 1.43 -3.45 -1.67
C ARG A 243 2.63 -2.51 -1.52
N PRO A 244 3.91 -2.97 -1.61
CA PRO A 244 5.04 -2.05 -1.60
C PRO A 244 4.98 -0.99 -2.70
N ALA A 245 4.48 -1.34 -3.89
CA ALA A 245 4.28 -0.38 -4.97
C ALA A 245 3.20 0.67 -4.63
N ILE A 246 2.15 0.29 -3.89
CA ILE A 246 1.16 1.28 -3.39
C ILE A 246 1.80 2.26 -2.41
N GLY A 247 2.69 1.77 -1.55
CA GLY A 247 3.54 2.64 -0.72
C GLY A 247 4.39 3.59 -1.58
N ALA A 248 4.97 3.10 -2.67
CA ALA A 248 5.77 3.91 -3.60
C ALA A 248 4.94 4.98 -4.33
N PHE A 249 3.69 4.68 -4.72
CA PHE A 249 2.73 5.69 -5.21
C PHE A 249 2.55 6.82 -4.21
N ALA A 250 2.34 6.45 -2.95
CA ALA A 250 2.17 7.41 -1.87
C ALA A 250 3.42 8.27 -1.66
N VAL A 251 4.61 7.64 -1.68
CA VAL A 251 5.90 8.36 -1.57
C VAL A 251 6.09 9.34 -2.73
N GLY A 252 5.86 8.93 -3.98
CA GLY A 252 6.00 9.80 -5.16
C GLY A 252 5.03 10.99 -5.11
N THR A 253 3.77 10.75 -4.76
CA THR A 253 2.74 11.79 -4.63
C THR A 253 3.06 12.75 -3.50
N ALA A 254 3.46 12.25 -2.32
CA ALA A 254 3.84 13.03 -1.16
C ALA A 254 5.07 13.91 -1.46
N ARG A 255 6.10 13.33 -2.12
CA ARG A 255 7.29 14.06 -2.56
C ARG A 255 6.90 15.21 -3.48
N SER A 256 6.06 14.98 -4.47
CA SER A 256 5.60 16.03 -5.39
C SER A 256 4.85 17.16 -4.66
N ALA A 257 3.93 16.80 -3.76
CA ALA A 257 3.19 17.79 -2.98
C ALA A 257 4.13 18.63 -2.09
N MET A 258 5.10 17.99 -1.44
CA MET A 258 6.12 18.66 -0.62
C MET A 258 7.00 19.58 -1.46
N GLU A 259 7.52 19.11 -2.60
CA GLU A 259 8.38 19.90 -3.48
C GLU A 259 7.67 21.16 -4.00
N TYR A 260 6.40 21.06 -4.41
CA TYR A 260 5.59 22.22 -4.78
C TYR A 260 5.34 23.16 -3.61
N ALA A 261 5.08 22.64 -2.41
CA ALA A 261 4.88 23.46 -1.21
C ALA A 261 6.16 24.23 -0.83
N ILE A 262 7.33 23.60 -0.94
CA ILE A 262 8.63 24.24 -0.72
C ILE A 262 8.88 25.36 -1.73
N ASP A 263 8.66 25.09 -3.02
CA ASP A 263 8.85 26.10 -4.09
C ASP A 263 7.91 27.29 -3.89
N TYR A 264 6.63 27.03 -3.60
CA TYR A 264 5.65 28.08 -3.32
C TYR A 264 6.03 28.89 -2.08
N ALA A 265 6.41 28.25 -0.98
CA ALA A 265 6.78 28.91 0.26
C ALA A 265 7.98 29.88 0.08
N LYS A 266 8.95 29.52 -0.76
CA LYS A 266 10.10 30.36 -1.10
C LYS A 266 9.78 31.57 -1.98
N LYS A 267 8.64 31.55 -2.67
CA LYS A 267 8.23 32.62 -3.63
C LYS A 267 7.10 33.48 -3.06
N ARG A 268 6.20 32.92 -2.30
CA ARG A 268 5.04 33.63 -1.74
C ARG A 268 5.47 34.56 -0.61
N ARG A 269 5.10 35.83 -0.72
CA ARG A 269 5.37 36.84 0.30
C ARG A 269 4.10 37.19 1.08
N ALA A 270 4.23 37.35 2.40
CA ALA A 270 3.23 37.87 3.31
C ALA A 270 3.94 38.55 4.51
N PHE A 271 3.32 39.57 5.09
CA PHE A 271 3.89 40.29 6.24
C PHE A 271 5.33 40.78 5.99
N GLY A 272 5.64 41.20 4.77
CA GLY A 272 6.94 41.76 4.39
C GLY A 272 8.06 40.78 4.06
N THR A 273 7.85 39.47 4.17
CA THR A 273 8.86 38.45 3.90
C THR A 273 8.29 37.23 3.13
N GLU A 274 9.14 36.32 2.65
CA GLU A 274 8.73 35.02 2.13
C GLU A 274 8.11 34.17 3.24
N ILE A 275 7.02 33.45 2.96
CA ILE A 275 6.36 32.63 3.98
C ILE A 275 7.25 31.48 4.47
N ALA A 276 8.27 31.08 3.73
CA ALA A 276 9.30 30.13 4.14
C ALA A 276 10.08 30.59 5.41
N ASN A 277 10.05 31.87 5.73
CA ASN A 277 10.71 32.41 6.92
C ASN A 277 9.90 32.27 8.21
N PHE A 278 8.65 31.84 8.14
CA PHE A 278 7.82 31.59 9.31
C PHE A 278 8.06 30.18 9.87
N GLN A 279 8.33 30.06 11.18
CA GLN A 279 8.58 28.77 11.84
C GLN A 279 7.44 27.77 11.62
N ALA A 280 6.17 28.20 11.61
CA ALA A 280 5.03 27.34 11.34
C ALA A 280 5.12 26.66 9.97
N ILE A 281 5.65 27.34 8.95
CA ILE A 281 5.86 26.77 7.60
C ILE A 281 7.08 25.85 7.61
N GLN A 282 8.17 26.26 8.31
CA GLN A 282 9.39 25.45 8.40
C GLN A 282 9.13 24.10 9.10
N HIS A 283 8.35 24.08 10.19
CA HIS A 283 7.98 22.87 10.88
C HIS A 283 7.15 21.93 9.98
N LYS A 284 6.14 22.46 9.26
CA LYS A 284 5.36 21.66 8.29
C LYS A 284 6.27 21.02 7.22
N ILE A 285 7.20 21.77 6.65
CA ILE A 285 8.15 21.27 5.64
C ILE A 285 9.06 20.20 6.24
N ALA A 286 9.56 20.37 7.47
CA ALA A 286 10.39 19.38 8.16
C ALA A 286 9.64 18.06 8.39
N GLU A 287 8.39 18.13 8.86
CA GLU A 287 7.52 16.97 9.06
C GLU A 287 7.18 16.25 7.74
N MET A 288 6.89 17.01 6.67
CA MET A 288 6.67 16.44 5.34
C MET A 288 7.90 15.68 4.86
N TYR A 289 9.09 16.28 4.97
CA TYR A 289 10.35 15.68 4.55
C TYR A 289 10.64 14.39 5.32
N GLN A 290 10.49 14.42 6.65
CA GLN A 290 10.64 13.25 7.51
C GLN A 290 9.70 12.11 7.08
N LYS A 291 8.42 12.42 6.86
CA LYS A 291 7.41 11.42 6.47
C LYS A 291 7.70 10.80 5.10
N VAL A 292 8.18 11.60 4.13
CA VAL A 292 8.59 11.09 2.81
C VAL A 292 9.75 10.11 2.95
N GLU A 293 10.81 10.47 3.68
CA GLU A 293 12.00 9.62 3.87
C GLU A 293 11.66 8.34 4.64
N THR A 294 10.89 8.44 5.74
CA THR A 294 10.46 7.29 6.52
C THR A 294 9.59 6.34 5.67
N SER A 295 8.66 6.88 4.89
CA SER A 295 7.81 6.10 3.98
C SER A 295 8.65 5.35 2.94
N ARG A 296 9.62 6.03 2.32
CA ARG A 296 10.52 5.43 1.32
C ARG A 296 11.33 4.29 1.90
N LEU A 297 11.89 4.44 3.09
CA LEU A 297 12.67 3.40 3.76
C LEU A 297 11.81 2.14 4.04
N LEU A 298 10.57 2.32 4.50
CA LEU A 298 9.65 1.21 4.73
C LEU A 298 9.27 0.48 3.44
N VAL A 299 9.00 1.24 2.36
CA VAL A 299 8.70 0.70 1.03
C VAL A 299 9.87 -0.09 0.48
N TRP A 300 11.08 0.45 0.55
CA TRP A 300 12.29 -0.23 0.08
C TRP A 300 12.58 -1.49 0.91
N LYS A 301 12.39 -1.44 2.23
CA LYS A 301 12.54 -2.62 3.09
C LYS A 301 11.59 -3.74 2.65
N ALA A 302 10.31 -3.45 2.48
CA ALA A 302 9.32 -4.45 2.08
C ALA A 302 9.62 -5.04 0.68
N ALA A 303 10.05 -4.20 -0.27
CA ALA A 303 10.44 -4.64 -1.60
C ALA A 303 11.71 -5.51 -1.57
N TRP A 304 12.70 -5.13 -0.76
CA TRP A 304 13.93 -5.88 -0.59
C TRP A 304 13.68 -7.25 0.06
N GLU A 305 12.88 -7.33 1.11
CA GLU A 305 12.51 -8.60 1.75
C GLU A 305 11.93 -9.59 0.74
N ALA A 306 10.99 -9.13 -0.09
CA ALA A 306 10.41 -9.96 -1.14
C ALA A 306 11.44 -10.39 -2.20
N ASP A 307 12.36 -9.50 -2.60
CA ASP A 307 13.43 -9.83 -3.57
C ASP A 307 14.46 -10.81 -3.00
N GLN A 308 14.60 -10.88 -1.66
CA GLN A 308 15.39 -11.91 -0.96
C GLN A 308 14.63 -13.23 -0.75
N GLY A 309 13.39 -13.34 -1.21
CA GLY A 309 12.55 -14.54 -1.01
C GLY A 309 11.99 -14.68 0.40
N MET A 310 12.05 -13.63 1.22
CA MET A 310 11.39 -13.58 2.53
C MET A 310 9.90 -13.24 2.36
N ASP A 311 9.08 -13.60 3.33
CA ASP A 311 7.67 -13.18 3.36
C ASP A 311 7.54 -11.70 3.72
N PRO A 312 7.16 -10.82 2.79
CA PRO A 312 7.05 -9.38 3.05
C PRO A 312 5.70 -8.99 3.69
N THR A 313 4.81 -9.92 3.99
CA THR A 313 3.39 -9.64 4.32
C THR A 313 3.23 -8.55 5.37
N ILE A 314 3.98 -8.63 6.46
CA ILE A 314 3.87 -7.66 7.56
C ILE A 314 4.53 -6.34 7.20
N THR A 315 5.75 -6.36 6.66
CA THR A 315 6.47 -5.15 6.28
C THR A 315 5.78 -4.42 5.13
N ALA A 316 5.22 -5.16 4.16
CA ALA A 316 4.41 -4.59 3.07
C ALA A 316 3.12 -3.93 3.59
N SER A 317 2.47 -4.56 4.58
CA SER A 317 1.29 -3.96 5.24
C SER A 317 1.65 -2.68 5.98
N ILE A 318 2.74 -2.68 6.76
CA ILE A 318 3.24 -1.48 7.46
C ILE A 318 3.61 -0.39 6.45
N ALA A 319 4.41 -0.71 5.43
CA ALA A 319 4.82 0.23 4.40
C ALA A 319 3.61 0.86 3.72
N LYS A 320 2.60 0.05 3.35
CA LYS A 320 1.41 0.52 2.66
C LYS A 320 0.60 1.48 3.54
N PHE A 321 0.18 1.09 4.74
CA PHE A 321 -0.69 1.98 5.52
C PHE A 321 0.06 3.22 6.01
N TYR A 322 1.31 3.11 6.47
CA TYR A 322 2.07 4.26 6.92
C TYR A 322 2.26 5.29 5.80
N SER A 323 2.75 4.84 4.63
CA SER A 323 3.02 5.74 3.51
C SER A 323 1.76 6.42 2.98
N THR A 324 0.63 5.71 2.94
CA THR A 324 -0.63 6.25 2.41
C THR A 324 -1.30 7.24 3.37
N GLU A 325 -1.19 7.03 4.70
CA GLU A 325 -1.59 8.00 5.71
C GLU A 325 -0.71 9.26 5.62
N ALA A 326 0.60 9.08 5.65
CA ALA A 326 1.57 10.17 5.53
C ALA A 326 1.36 10.99 4.23
N CYS A 327 1.08 10.32 3.11
CA CYS A 327 0.82 10.99 1.84
C CYS A 327 -0.41 11.92 1.91
N LEU A 328 -1.50 11.44 2.49
CA LEU A 328 -2.71 12.25 2.63
C LEU A 328 -2.48 13.46 3.53
N GLU A 329 -1.76 13.27 4.65
CA GLU A 329 -1.39 14.36 5.55
C GLU A 329 -0.50 15.38 4.83
N ILE A 330 0.54 14.93 4.11
CA ILE A 330 1.46 15.80 3.35
C ILE A 330 0.70 16.57 2.27
N ALA A 331 -0.19 15.91 1.51
CA ALA A 331 -0.98 16.59 0.49
C ALA A 331 -1.92 17.65 1.08
N ASN A 332 -2.52 17.38 2.26
CA ASN A 332 -3.34 18.32 3.00
C ASN A 332 -2.52 19.53 3.50
N GLU A 333 -1.35 19.29 4.10
CA GLU A 333 -0.48 20.35 4.58
C GLU A 333 0.12 21.18 3.43
N ALA A 334 0.43 20.55 2.30
CA ALA A 334 0.84 21.27 1.08
C ALA A 334 -0.27 22.20 0.60
N LEU A 335 -1.52 21.73 0.54
CA LEU A 335 -2.67 22.56 0.20
C LEU A 335 -2.82 23.74 1.18
N GLN A 336 -2.64 23.50 2.47
CA GLN A 336 -2.70 24.54 3.49
C GLN A 336 -1.61 25.62 3.30
N ILE A 337 -0.39 25.24 2.90
CA ILE A 337 0.69 26.18 2.57
C ILE A 337 0.32 27.07 1.38
N PHE A 338 -0.34 26.50 0.34
CA PHE A 338 -0.84 27.25 -0.80
C PHE A 338 -2.06 28.13 -0.46
N ALA A 339 -2.71 27.89 0.68
CA ALA A 339 -3.90 28.61 1.14
C ALA A 339 -5.01 28.66 0.06
N GLY A 340 -5.63 29.81 -0.18
CA GLY A 340 -6.68 29.95 -1.18
C GLY A 340 -6.30 29.49 -2.59
N TYR A 341 -5.06 29.66 -3.00
CA TYR A 341 -4.57 29.15 -4.28
C TYR A 341 -4.54 27.62 -4.34
N GLY A 342 -4.23 26.94 -3.24
CA GLY A 342 -4.25 25.48 -3.15
C GLY A 342 -5.65 24.87 -3.31
N TYR A 343 -6.69 25.65 -3.01
CA TYR A 343 -8.09 25.24 -3.14
C TYR A 343 -8.64 25.41 -4.56
N THR A 344 -7.86 26.03 -5.46
CA THR A 344 -8.22 26.25 -6.84
C THR A 344 -7.52 25.24 -7.78
N LYS A 345 -8.07 25.06 -8.98
CA LYS A 345 -7.44 24.26 -10.05
C LYS A 345 -6.25 24.97 -10.74
N MET A 346 -5.82 26.13 -10.25
CA MET A 346 -4.67 26.87 -10.80
C MET A 346 -3.33 26.17 -10.54
N PHE A 347 -3.26 25.37 -9.50
CA PHE A 347 -2.09 24.60 -9.08
C PHE A 347 -2.43 23.12 -8.92
N PRO A 348 -1.45 22.21 -9.06
CA PRO A 348 -1.72 20.76 -9.01
C PRO A 348 -2.07 20.22 -7.61
N ILE A 349 -2.03 21.04 -6.57
CA ILE A 349 -2.11 20.61 -5.17
C ILE A 349 -3.47 19.99 -4.83
N GLU A 350 -4.59 20.60 -5.27
CA GLU A 350 -5.93 20.07 -5.03
C GLU A 350 -6.09 18.67 -5.66
N LYS A 351 -5.50 18.48 -6.87
CA LYS A 351 -5.49 17.19 -7.55
C LYS A 351 -4.69 16.14 -6.76
N LEU A 352 -3.52 16.50 -6.26
CA LEU A 352 -2.68 15.58 -5.47
C LEU A 352 -3.41 15.14 -4.18
N LEU A 353 -4.17 16.03 -3.54
CA LEU A 353 -5.00 15.70 -2.37
C LEU A 353 -6.13 14.72 -2.74
N ARG A 354 -6.82 14.95 -3.85
CA ARG A 354 -7.88 14.03 -4.34
C ARG A 354 -7.30 12.65 -4.71
N ASP A 355 -6.16 12.64 -5.38
CA ASP A 355 -5.48 11.41 -5.78
C ASP A 355 -4.97 10.62 -4.56
N ALA A 356 -4.39 11.29 -3.57
CA ALA A 356 -3.85 10.68 -2.34
C ALA A 356 -4.93 9.93 -1.54
N ARG A 357 -6.19 10.42 -1.58
CA ARG A 357 -7.27 9.82 -0.79
C ARG A 357 -7.54 8.36 -1.13
N LEU A 358 -7.35 7.95 -2.38
CA LEU A 358 -7.61 6.59 -2.84
C LEU A 358 -6.60 5.58 -2.30
N PHE A 359 -5.35 5.97 -2.06
CA PHE A 359 -4.29 5.05 -1.60
C PHE A 359 -4.63 4.35 -0.28
N ARG A 360 -5.42 4.97 0.58
CA ARG A 360 -5.88 4.40 1.84
C ARG A 360 -6.99 3.35 1.67
N ILE A 361 -7.58 3.25 0.47
CA ILE A 361 -8.77 2.44 0.20
C ILE A 361 -8.42 1.17 -0.57
N TYR A 362 -7.80 1.28 -1.73
CA TYR A 362 -7.52 0.14 -2.59
C TYR A 362 -6.33 -0.69 -2.11
N GLU A 363 -6.13 -1.90 -2.65
CA GLU A 363 -5.10 -2.88 -2.26
C GLU A 363 -5.14 -3.25 -0.76
N GLY A 364 -6.36 -3.26 -0.21
CA GLY A 364 -6.62 -3.43 1.21
C GLY A 364 -6.60 -2.09 1.96
N THR A 365 -7.73 -1.75 2.60
CA THR A 365 -7.86 -0.47 3.32
C THR A 365 -6.81 -0.34 4.43
N SER A 366 -6.57 0.90 4.89
CA SER A 366 -5.68 1.14 6.03
C SER A 366 -6.09 0.36 7.28
N GLU A 367 -7.39 0.11 7.45
CA GLU A 367 -7.94 -0.69 8.55
C GLU A 367 -7.57 -2.18 8.40
N VAL A 368 -7.70 -2.73 7.18
CA VAL A 368 -7.26 -4.11 6.87
C VAL A 368 -5.77 -4.28 7.13
N GLN A 369 -4.93 -3.30 6.73
CA GLN A 369 -3.50 -3.38 6.99
C GLN A 369 -3.20 -3.38 8.50
N ARG A 370 -3.87 -2.52 9.28
CA ARG A 370 -3.74 -2.48 10.74
C ARG A 370 -4.19 -3.80 11.37
N TYR A 371 -5.29 -4.39 10.87
CA TYR A 371 -5.74 -5.70 11.33
C TYR A 371 -4.68 -6.79 11.11
N ILE A 372 -4.06 -6.84 9.92
CA ILE A 372 -2.99 -7.80 9.61
C ILE A 372 -1.80 -7.61 10.57
N VAL A 373 -1.35 -6.37 10.76
CA VAL A 373 -0.20 -6.05 11.62
C VAL A 373 -0.49 -6.34 13.09
N SER A 374 -1.69 -6.00 13.58
CA SER A 374 -2.09 -6.28 14.98
C SER A 374 -2.20 -7.79 15.24
N GLY A 375 -2.74 -8.54 14.28
CA GLY A 375 -2.80 -10.01 14.37
C GLY A 375 -1.41 -10.64 14.50
N TYR A 376 -0.45 -10.15 13.72
CA TYR A 376 0.95 -10.58 13.84
C TYR A 376 1.54 -10.18 15.21
N ALA A 377 1.39 -8.93 15.62
CA ALA A 377 1.97 -8.42 16.87
C ALA A 377 1.44 -9.16 18.11
N MET A 378 0.15 -9.53 18.09
CA MET A 378 -0.47 -10.20 19.24
C MET A 378 -0.25 -11.73 19.27
N ASN A 379 -0.07 -12.36 18.10
CA ASN A 379 -0.11 -13.84 18.05
C ASN A 379 1.19 -14.50 17.54
N VAL A 380 2.06 -13.75 16.87
CA VAL A 380 3.27 -14.27 16.20
C VAL A 380 4.55 -13.64 16.70
N TYR A 381 4.53 -12.33 16.98
CA TYR A 381 5.70 -11.62 17.48
C TYR A 381 6.15 -12.19 18.83
N GLN A 382 7.44 -12.48 18.94
CA GLN A 382 8.05 -12.96 20.19
C GLN A 382 8.60 -11.78 20.98
N PRO A 383 7.97 -11.40 22.11
CA PRO A 383 8.45 -10.32 22.94
C PRO A 383 9.80 -10.69 23.57
N VAL A 384 10.71 -9.71 23.62
CA VAL A 384 12.02 -9.83 24.28
C VAL A 384 11.92 -9.49 25.78
N MET A 385 10.97 -8.60 26.11
CA MET A 385 10.74 -8.23 27.51
C MET A 385 9.96 -9.34 28.24
N PRO A 386 10.24 -9.55 29.52
CA PRO A 386 9.50 -10.51 30.34
C PRO A 386 8.02 -10.09 30.47
N PRO A 387 7.11 -11.02 30.76
CA PRO A 387 5.72 -10.72 31.09
C PRO A 387 5.61 -9.72 32.25
N LEU A 388 4.52 -8.94 32.26
CA LEU A 388 4.32 -7.89 33.27
C LEU A 388 4.28 -8.46 34.69
N GLU A 389 3.73 -9.67 34.87
CA GLU A 389 3.70 -10.39 36.16
C GLU A 389 5.08 -10.75 36.69
N ASP A 390 6.09 -10.87 35.82
CA ASP A 390 7.47 -11.16 36.20
C ASP A 390 8.28 -9.91 36.54
N LEU A 391 7.70 -8.72 36.31
CA LEU A 391 8.39 -7.47 36.65
C LEU A 391 8.38 -7.20 38.14
N PRO A 392 9.47 -6.64 38.71
CA PRO A 392 9.55 -6.30 40.14
C PRO A 392 8.40 -5.41 40.65
N ILE A 393 7.84 -4.56 39.77
CA ILE A 393 6.72 -3.66 40.12
C ILE A 393 5.40 -4.42 40.41
N HIS A 394 5.28 -5.67 39.96
CA HIS A 394 4.10 -6.52 40.19
C HIS A 394 4.32 -7.58 41.27
N ARG A 395 5.57 -7.73 41.75
CA ARG A 395 5.82 -8.54 42.94
C ARG A 395 5.43 -7.73 44.18
N GLU A 396 4.79 -8.39 45.12
CA GLU A 396 4.80 -7.89 46.50
C GLU A 396 6.27 -7.88 46.94
N MET A 397 6.88 -6.70 46.89
CA MET A 397 8.25 -6.56 47.37
C MET A 397 8.22 -6.84 48.88
N ASP A 398 8.90 -7.90 49.30
CA ASP A 398 9.18 -8.10 50.69
C ASP A 398 10.00 -6.90 51.18
N PRO A 399 9.51 -6.12 52.16
CA PRO A 399 10.25 -4.98 52.71
C PRO A 399 11.66 -5.33 53.21
N THR A 400 11.91 -6.60 53.56
CA THR A 400 13.21 -7.09 54.01
C THR A 400 14.21 -7.35 52.87
N GLU A 401 13.77 -7.45 51.61
CA GLU A 401 14.63 -7.58 50.42
C GLU A 401 15.23 -6.23 49.96
N LEU A 402 14.77 -5.11 50.50
CA LEU A 402 15.33 -3.79 50.25
C LEU A 402 16.47 -3.55 51.26
N GLU A 403 17.71 -3.59 50.77
CA GLU A 403 18.95 -3.51 51.52
C GLU A 403 18.91 -2.59 52.75
N GLY A 404 19.23 -3.10 53.91
CA GLY A 404 19.91 -2.39 55.00
C GLY A 404 19.04 -1.53 55.91
N LYS A 405 17.74 -1.83 56.07
CA LYS A 405 16.87 -1.02 56.94
C LYS A 405 16.20 -1.82 58.06
N GLU A 406 16.94 -2.73 58.68
CA GLU A 406 16.48 -3.41 59.88
C GLU A 406 16.00 -2.39 60.94
N GLY A 407 14.76 -2.52 61.40
CA GLY A 407 14.16 -1.71 62.44
C GLY A 407 13.45 -0.42 62.01
N GLN A 408 13.29 -0.17 60.70
CA GLN A 408 12.51 0.93 60.19
C GLN A 408 11.16 0.45 59.62
N THR A 409 10.09 1.19 59.89
CA THR A 409 8.78 0.95 59.31
C THR A 409 8.79 1.29 57.82
N ALA A 410 8.26 0.38 56.96
CA ALA A 410 8.10 0.62 55.53
C ALA A 410 6.73 1.23 55.24
N TRP A 411 6.69 2.38 54.58
CA TRP A 411 5.46 3.07 54.15
C TRP A 411 5.31 3.02 52.68
N ARG A 412 4.26 2.34 52.16
CA ARG A 412 4.02 2.20 50.73
C ARG A 412 2.97 3.17 50.24
N CYS A 413 3.28 3.97 49.23
CA CYS A 413 2.31 4.81 48.53
C CYS A 413 1.33 3.93 47.75
N ARG A 414 0.04 4.06 48.04
CA ARG A 414 -1.05 3.28 47.37
C ARG A 414 -1.29 3.71 45.92
N ILE A 415 -0.72 4.83 45.50
CA ILE A 415 -0.94 5.37 44.15
C ILE A 415 0.16 4.89 43.18
N CYS A 416 1.45 5.06 43.53
CA CYS A 416 2.56 4.72 42.62
C CYS A 416 3.46 3.57 43.10
N GLY A 417 3.19 3.01 44.30
CA GLY A 417 3.96 1.89 44.83
C GLY A 417 5.28 2.27 45.47
N TYR A 418 5.67 3.56 45.50
CA TYR A 418 6.91 4.03 46.16
C TYR A 418 6.93 3.60 47.63
N VAL A 419 8.08 3.12 48.11
CA VAL A 419 8.28 2.70 49.50
C VAL A 419 9.23 3.66 50.18
N HIS A 420 8.79 4.23 51.29
CA HIS A 420 9.57 5.06 52.19
C HIS A 420 9.88 4.31 53.48
N TYR A 421 11.08 4.40 53.96
CA TYR A 421 11.51 3.81 55.25
C TYR A 421 11.73 4.92 56.27
N GLY A 422 11.02 4.86 57.38
CA GLY A 422 11.07 5.86 58.45
C GLY A 422 10.08 5.56 59.56
N GLU A 423 10.11 6.32 60.67
CA GLU A 423 9.15 6.20 61.75
C GLU A 423 7.73 6.64 61.33
N THR A 424 7.65 7.56 60.38
CA THR A 424 6.38 8.08 59.80
C THR A 424 6.45 8.09 58.30
N PRO A 425 5.30 8.05 57.58
CA PRO A 425 5.29 8.29 56.16
C PRO A 425 5.74 9.72 55.82
N PRO A 426 6.25 9.98 54.61
CA PRO A 426 6.60 11.33 54.19
C PRO A 426 5.35 12.18 53.98
N GLU A 427 5.45 13.50 54.20
CA GLU A 427 4.34 14.44 54.03
C GLU A 427 3.74 14.39 52.61
N GLU A 428 4.61 14.12 51.61
CA GLU A 428 4.26 14.02 50.20
C GLU A 428 5.10 12.94 49.51
N CYS A 429 4.49 12.18 48.59
CA CYS A 429 5.21 11.19 47.83
C CYS A 429 6.16 11.87 46.81
N PRO A 430 7.47 11.57 46.78
CA PRO A 430 8.42 12.22 45.90
C PRO A 430 8.24 11.87 44.41
N TYR A 431 7.40 10.88 44.09
CA TYR A 431 7.18 10.41 42.70
C TYR A 431 5.83 10.84 42.14
N CYS A 432 4.75 10.82 42.92
CA CYS A 432 3.41 11.13 42.42
C CYS A 432 2.76 12.33 43.11
N PHE A 433 3.47 12.98 44.04
CA PHE A 433 3.05 14.19 44.75
C PHE A 433 1.74 14.05 45.52
N PHE A 434 1.36 12.82 45.89
CA PHE A 434 0.20 12.58 46.75
C PHE A 434 0.57 12.73 48.22
N PRO A 435 -0.35 13.26 49.06
CA PRO A 435 -0.07 13.54 50.45
C PRO A 435 0.12 12.28 51.29
N GLU A 436 0.60 12.46 52.53
CA GLU A 436 0.85 11.40 53.53
C GLU A 436 -0.27 10.38 53.63
N SER A 437 -1.54 10.82 53.51
CA SER A 437 -2.72 9.93 53.54
C SER A 437 -2.76 8.86 52.44
N ALA A 438 -1.92 8.99 51.41
CA ALA A 438 -1.77 8.00 50.38
C ALA A 438 -0.88 6.81 50.77
N PHE A 439 -0.16 6.92 51.88
CA PHE A 439 0.72 5.86 52.38
C PHE A 439 -0.02 4.89 53.30
N LYS A 440 0.36 3.64 53.22
CA LYS A 440 0.01 2.61 54.23
C LYS A 440 1.29 1.93 54.70
N GLU A 441 1.30 1.46 55.93
CA GLU A 441 2.34 0.59 56.42
C GLU A 441 2.42 -0.67 55.57
N ALA A 442 3.55 -0.99 55.02
CA ALA A 442 3.80 -2.19 54.27
C ALA A 442 4.05 -3.34 55.27
N PRO A 443 3.48 -4.53 55.03
CA PRO A 443 3.66 -5.67 55.92
C PRO A 443 5.11 -6.11 56.03
#